data_267d769b501a75f201de417e361b6e2f
#
_entry.id   267d769b501a75f201de417e361b6e2f
#
_cell.length_a   1.000
_cell.length_b   1.000
_cell.length_c   1.000
_cell.angle_alpha   90.00
_cell.angle_beta   90.00
_cell.angle_gamma   90.00
#
_symmetry.space_group_name_H-M   'P 1'
#
loop_
_entity.id
_entity.type
_entity.pdbx_description
1 polymer ?
#
loop_
_entity_poly.entity_id
_entity_poly.type
_entity_poly.pdbx_seq_one_letter_code
_entity_poly.pdbx_strand_id
1 'polypeptide(L)'
;MKTAMGLLLAIAATAVQADNLVVNVNLGGSASEQSAAFGVTHLEKGAFSDTFNFSPSAGTYAVDASLVTLGFSPRTDVTFTAAYVNGHELTLSGPGLFEYGFLLPAVITGPLALTVFGYVDFEDTSLTPASASYAGTLNISAVPEPGGYALLLAGLGVVAAAGLKRRRQGA
;
A
#
# COMPACT_ATOMS: atom_id res chain seq x y z
N MET A 1 -31.61 53.43 24.94
CA MET A 1 -30.59 52.66 24.19
C MET A 1 -30.90 51.17 24.42
N LYS A 2 -31.39 50.46 23.38
CA LYS A 2 -31.67 49.02 23.44
C LYS A 2 -30.56 48.32 22.66
N THR A 3 -29.66 47.69 23.34
CA THR A 3 -28.60 46.85 22.76
C THR A 3 -29.20 45.49 22.34
N ALA A 4 -29.30 45.27 21.02
CA ALA A 4 -29.65 43.94 20.48
C ALA A 4 -28.41 43.06 20.50
N MET A 5 -28.41 42.02 21.32
CA MET A 5 -27.37 40.98 21.38
C MET A 5 -27.69 39.97 20.31
N GLY A 6 -26.94 40.01 19.19
CA GLY A 6 -27.05 39.03 18.12
C GLY A 6 -26.45 37.69 18.54
N LEU A 7 -27.26 36.65 18.57
CA LEU A 7 -26.86 35.28 18.80
C LEU A 7 -26.24 34.71 17.52
N LEU A 8 -24.93 34.56 17.51
CA LEU A 8 -24.21 33.88 16.43
C LEU A 8 -24.39 32.35 16.58
N LEU A 9 -25.23 31.76 15.74
CA LEU A 9 -25.42 30.30 15.69
C LEU A 9 -24.25 29.71 14.85
N ALA A 10 -23.26 29.13 15.49
CA ALA A 10 -22.22 28.36 14.81
C ALA A 10 -22.80 27.00 14.42
N ILE A 11 -23.06 26.80 13.13
CA ILE A 11 -23.41 25.50 12.57
C ILE A 11 -22.10 24.71 12.45
N ALA A 12 -21.85 23.75 13.33
CA ALA A 12 -20.80 22.77 13.18
C ALA A 12 -21.23 21.80 12.05
N ALA A 13 -20.59 21.89 10.90
CA ALA A 13 -20.73 20.89 9.87
C ALA A 13 -20.03 19.61 10.37
N THR A 14 -20.81 18.59 10.71
CA THR A 14 -20.26 17.24 10.95
C THR A 14 -19.85 16.65 9.61
N ALA A 15 -18.56 16.43 9.40
CA ALA A 15 -18.10 15.65 8.25
C ALA A 15 -18.63 14.22 8.39
N VAL A 16 -19.34 13.73 7.39
CA VAL A 16 -19.70 12.32 7.30
C VAL A 16 -18.41 11.57 6.96
N GLN A 17 -18.05 10.60 7.79
CA GLN A 17 -16.89 9.75 7.60
C GLN A 17 -17.34 8.31 7.45
N ALA A 18 -16.80 7.59 6.48
CA ALA A 18 -16.87 6.15 6.44
C ALA A 18 -15.94 5.55 7.52
N ASP A 19 -16.11 4.26 7.80
CA ASP A 19 -15.29 3.56 8.77
C ASP A 19 -13.80 3.56 8.33
N ASN A 20 -12.93 4.05 9.22
CA ASN A 20 -11.48 3.95 9.04
C ASN A 20 -11.03 2.57 9.56
N LEU A 21 -10.46 1.75 8.72
CA LEU A 21 -10.12 0.38 9.04
C LEU A 21 -8.61 0.20 9.20
N VAL A 22 -8.22 -0.63 10.17
CA VAL A 22 -6.85 -1.11 10.32
C VAL A 22 -6.85 -2.62 10.20
N VAL A 23 -6.21 -3.13 9.15
CA VAL A 23 -6.21 -4.55 8.80
C VAL A 23 -4.78 -5.09 8.86
N ASN A 24 -4.59 -6.23 9.55
CA ASN A 24 -3.32 -6.95 9.52
C ASN A 24 -3.38 -8.03 8.45
N VAL A 25 -2.42 -8.02 7.54
CA VAL A 25 -2.36 -8.89 6.36
C VAL A 25 -1.11 -9.73 6.41
N ASN A 26 -1.27 -11.05 6.30
CA ASN A 26 -0.12 -11.96 6.26
C ASN A 26 0.37 -12.13 4.83
N LEU A 27 1.66 -11.86 4.62
CA LEU A 27 2.35 -12.16 3.37
C LEU A 27 2.61 -13.67 3.27
N GLY A 28 2.32 -14.22 2.11
CA GLY A 28 2.58 -15.63 1.79
C GLY A 28 3.59 -15.75 0.65
N GLY A 29 4.31 -16.86 0.61
CA GLY A 29 5.29 -17.13 -0.45
C GLY A 29 6.61 -17.69 0.08
N SER A 30 7.69 -17.51 -0.69
CA SER A 30 9.05 -17.94 -0.34
C SER A 30 9.79 -16.86 0.45
N ALA A 31 10.98 -17.17 0.94
CA ALA A 31 11.84 -16.17 1.60
C ALA A 31 12.30 -15.05 0.66
N SER A 32 12.33 -15.30 -0.66
CA SER A 32 12.76 -14.32 -1.67
C SER A 32 11.61 -13.54 -2.29
N GLU A 33 10.41 -14.10 -2.30
CA GLU A 33 9.23 -13.49 -2.92
C GLU A 33 7.98 -13.79 -2.10
N GLN A 34 7.27 -12.76 -1.69
CA GLN A 34 6.03 -12.89 -0.94
C GLN A 34 4.97 -11.95 -1.51
N SER A 35 3.72 -12.34 -1.36
CA SER A 35 2.59 -11.52 -1.79
C SER A 35 1.41 -11.68 -0.83
N ALA A 36 0.54 -10.69 -0.84
CA ALA A 36 -0.75 -10.77 -0.20
C ALA A 36 -1.80 -10.00 -0.99
N ALA A 37 -3.01 -10.55 -1.02
CA ALA A 37 -4.20 -9.81 -1.41
C ALA A 37 -4.82 -9.17 -0.17
N PHE A 38 -5.43 -8.01 -0.36
CA PHE A 38 -6.18 -7.30 0.68
C PHE A 38 -7.42 -6.67 0.08
N GLY A 39 -8.36 -6.29 0.90
CA GLY A 39 -9.57 -5.60 0.46
C GLY A 39 -10.44 -5.17 1.64
N VAL A 40 -11.31 -4.22 1.36
CA VAL A 40 -12.24 -3.62 2.33
C VAL A 40 -13.59 -3.41 1.66
N THR A 41 -14.63 -3.53 2.48
CA THR A 41 -15.99 -3.14 2.13
C THR A 41 -16.46 -2.11 3.14
N HIS A 42 -16.82 -0.93 2.66
CA HIS A 42 -17.44 0.13 3.44
C HIS A 42 -18.96 0.04 3.37
N LEU A 43 -19.60 0.15 4.52
CA LEU A 43 -21.05 0.14 4.69
C LEU A 43 -21.62 1.53 4.95
N GLU A 44 -20.77 2.53 5.13
CA GLU A 44 -21.13 3.92 5.41
C GLU A 44 -20.52 4.85 4.36
N LYS A 45 -21.26 5.92 4.03
CA LYS A 45 -20.77 6.99 3.15
C LYS A 45 -19.77 7.85 3.89
N GLY A 46 -18.84 8.41 3.14
CA GLY A 46 -17.96 9.45 3.63
C GLY A 46 -16.50 9.23 3.27
N ALA A 47 -15.67 10.10 3.80
CA ALA A 47 -14.23 9.98 3.66
C ALA A 47 -13.69 8.86 4.55
N PHE A 48 -12.70 8.11 4.06
CA PHE A 48 -12.04 7.04 4.79
C PHE A 48 -10.52 7.14 4.71
N SER A 49 -9.87 6.48 5.68
CA SER A 49 -8.43 6.26 5.71
C SER A 49 -8.15 4.85 6.23
N ASP A 50 -7.91 3.91 5.32
CA ASP A 50 -7.67 2.53 5.68
C ASP A 50 -6.17 2.23 5.70
N THR A 51 -5.74 1.45 6.68
CA THR A 51 -4.35 1.04 6.83
C THR A 51 -4.23 -0.49 6.84
N PHE A 52 -3.40 -1.01 5.95
CA PHE A 52 -3.05 -2.43 5.88
C PHE A 52 -1.61 -2.61 6.38
N ASN A 53 -1.45 -3.34 7.47
CA ASN A 53 -0.14 -3.69 8.02
C ASN A 53 0.25 -5.08 7.53
N PHE A 54 1.35 -5.20 6.81
CA PHE A 54 1.81 -6.47 6.23
C PHE A 54 2.83 -7.14 7.13
N SER A 55 2.75 -8.48 7.25
CA SER A 55 3.63 -9.29 8.12
C SER A 55 3.92 -10.66 7.47
N PRO A 56 5.17 -11.16 7.55
CA PRO A 56 6.38 -10.50 8.04
C PRO A 56 6.93 -9.48 7.04
N SER A 57 7.45 -8.37 7.51
CA SER A 57 7.98 -7.30 6.64
C SER A 57 9.19 -6.57 7.24
N ALA A 58 9.89 -7.22 8.18
CA ALA A 58 11.14 -6.69 8.71
C ALA A 58 12.28 -6.92 7.71
N GLY A 59 12.86 -5.86 7.16
CA GLY A 59 13.96 -5.93 6.20
C GLY A 59 13.86 -4.87 5.12
N THR A 60 14.65 -5.05 4.06
CA THR A 60 14.63 -4.20 2.87
C THR A 60 14.17 -5.03 1.67
N TYR A 61 13.13 -4.55 1.00
CA TYR A 61 12.49 -5.25 -0.11
C TYR A 61 12.29 -4.33 -1.29
N ALA A 62 12.28 -4.88 -2.50
CA ALA A 62 11.61 -4.25 -3.61
C ALA A 62 10.12 -4.55 -3.49
N VAL A 63 9.31 -3.50 -3.39
CA VAL A 63 7.88 -3.56 -3.12
C VAL A 63 7.12 -2.98 -4.29
N ASP A 64 6.11 -3.67 -4.76
CA ASP A 64 5.09 -3.16 -5.66
C ASP A 64 3.69 -3.40 -5.08
N ALA A 65 2.74 -2.58 -5.49
CA ALA A 65 1.36 -2.69 -5.03
C ALA A 65 0.36 -2.29 -6.11
N SER A 66 -0.83 -2.86 -6.03
CA SER A 66 -1.96 -2.48 -6.88
C SER A 66 -3.24 -2.32 -6.06
N LEU A 67 -4.11 -1.43 -6.52
CA LEU A 67 -5.45 -1.17 -5.99
C LEU A 67 -6.45 -1.18 -7.13
N VAL A 68 -7.67 -1.60 -6.87
CA VAL A 68 -8.79 -1.55 -7.82
C VAL A 68 -10.12 -1.44 -7.08
N THR A 69 -11.03 -0.61 -7.59
CA THR A 69 -12.41 -0.58 -7.10
C THR A 69 -13.18 -1.79 -7.60
N LEU A 70 -14.06 -2.33 -6.76
CA LEU A 70 -14.90 -3.50 -7.07
C LEU A 70 -16.36 -3.12 -7.38
N GLY A 71 -16.66 -1.84 -7.52
CA GLY A 71 -17.98 -1.34 -7.90
C GLY A 71 -18.03 -1.02 -9.38
N PHE A 72 -19.15 -1.37 -10.04
CA PHE A 72 -19.40 -1.08 -11.45
C PHE A 72 -20.68 -0.28 -11.63
N SER A 73 -21.12 0.43 -10.61
CA SER A 73 -22.36 1.17 -10.60
C SER A 73 -22.16 2.51 -9.91
N PRO A 74 -22.75 3.61 -10.42
CA PRO A 74 -22.76 4.90 -9.72
C PRO A 74 -23.39 4.83 -8.32
N ARG A 75 -24.04 3.71 -8.01
CA ARG A 75 -24.67 3.47 -6.70
C ARG A 75 -23.74 2.85 -5.66
N THR A 76 -22.53 2.48 -6.06
CA THR A 76 -21.54 1.83 -5.18
C THR A 76 -20.16 2.27 -5.63
N ASP A 77 -19.82 3.52 -5.35
CA ASP A 77 -18.59 4.14 -5.85
C ASP A 77 -17.57 4.36 -4.72
N VAL A 78 -16.33 4.01 -5.02
CA VAL A 78 -15.16 4.35 -4.20
C VAL A 78 -14.25 5.23 -5.03
N THR A 79 -14.06 6.46 -4.60
CA THR A 79 -13.10 7.38 -5.22
C THR A 79 -11.82 7.42 -4.40
N PHE A 80 -10.70 6.98 -4.99
CA PHE A 80 -9.39 7.10 -4.36
C PHE A 80 -8.87 8.53 -4.46
N THR A 81 -8.43 9.09 -3.34
CA THR A 81 -7.82 10.43 -3.29
C THR A 81 -6.31 10.39 -3.14
N ALA A 82 -5.78 9.40 -2.42
CA ALA A 82 -4.35 9.15 -2.28
C ALA A 82 -4.11 7.72 -1.78
N ALA A 83 -2.93 7.17 -2.06
CA ALA A 83 -2.49 5.92 -1.45
C ALA A 83 -0.96 5.90 -1.32
N TYR A 84 -0.43 5.34 -0.23
CA TYR A 84 1.00 5.34 0.08
C TYR A 84 1.43 4.01 0.69
N VAL A 85 2.56 3.47 0.22
CA VAL A 85 3.29 2.41 0.94
C VAL A 85 4.51 3.05 1.60
N ASN A 86 4.53 3.13 2.94
CA ASN A 86 5.61 3.77 3.71
C ASN A 86 6.03 5.15 3.16
N GLY A 87 5.08 5.98 2.73
CA GLY A 87 5.34 7.29 2.15
C GLY A 87 5.65 7.31 0.65
N HIS A 88 5.77 6.16 -0.01
CA HIS A 88 5.84 6.07 -1.47
C HIS A 88 4.43 6.10 -2.05
N GLU A 89 4.15 7.14 -2.83
CA GLU A 89 2.82 7.38 -3.40
C GLU A 89 2.52 6.43 -4.56
N LEU A 90 1.30 5.88 -4.57
CA LEU A 90 0.77 5.13 -5.71
C LEU A 90 0.27 6.09 -6.79
N THR A 91 0.55 5.75 -8.04
CA THR A 91 -0.09 6.43 -9.18
C THR A 91 -1.54 5.97 -9.26
N LEU A 92 -2.48 6.91 -9.13
CA LEU A 92 -3.93 6.64 -9.21
C LEU A 92 -4.48 7.01 -10.58
N SER A 93 -5.50 6.29 -11.03
CA SER A 93 -6.36 6.73 -12.13
C SER A 93 -7.17 7.95 -11.72
N GLY A 94 -7.71 8.68 -12.68
CA GLY A 94 -8.71 9.71 -12.37
C GLY A 94 -10.01 9.09 -11.86
N PRO A 95 -10.88 9.92 -11.21
CA PRO A 95 -12.18 9.48 -10.73
C PRO A 95 -13.06 8.89 -11.82
N GLY A 96 -13.80 7.83 -11.50
CA GLY A 96 -14.69 7.14 -12.42
C GLY A 96 -15.31 5.90 -11.81
N LEU A 97 -16.16 5.20 -12.56
CA LEU A 97 -16.80 3.96 -12.10
C LEU A 97 -15.80 2.81 -11.84
N PHE A 98 -14.66 2.88 -12.47
CA PHE A 98 -13.57 1.92 -12.29
C PHE A 98 -12.29 2.70 -12.05
N GLU A 99 -11.76 2.58 -10.85
CA GLU A 99 -10.54 3.23 -10.46
C GLU A 99 -9.47 2.19 -10.11
N TYR A 100 -8.25 2.55 -10.39
CA TYR A 100 -7.08 1.74 -10.04
C TYR A 100 -5.93 2.60 -9.56
N GLY A 101 -5.05 1.97 -8.79
CA GLY A 101 -3.80 2.56 -8.35
C GLY A 101 -2.68 1.54 -8.44
N PHE A 102 -1.45 1.99 -8.62
CA PHE A 102 -0.29 1.13 -8.62
C PHE A 102 0.97 1.84 -8.12
N LEU A 103 1.82 1.08 -7.45
CA LEU A 103 3.19 1.45 -7.12
C LEU A 103 4.13 0.58 -7.97
N LEU A 104 4.98 1.22 -8.77
CA LEU A 104 6.09 0.52 -9.43
C LEU A 104 7.11 0.06 -8.39
N PRO A 105 7.91 -1.00 -8.68
CA PRO A 105 8.85 -1.54 -7.72
C PRO A 105 9.74 -0.46 -7.11
N ALA A 106 9.64 -0.28 -5.80
CA ALA A 106 10.41 0.67 -4.99
C ALA A 106 11.14 -0.07 -3.88
N VAL A 107 12.36 0.35 -3.55
CA VAL A 107 13.11 -0.23 -2.43
C VAL A 107 12.64 0.41 -1.13
N ILE A 108 12.02 -0.40 -0.28
CA ILE A 108 11.41 0.05 0.98
C ILE A 108 12.00 -0.77 2.14
N THR A 109 12.32 -0.10 3.24
CA THR A 109 12.85 -0.71 4.46
C THR A 109 11.87 -0.53 5.62
N GLY A 110 11.79 -1.53 6.46
CA GLY A 110 11.03 -1.54 7.72
C GLY A 110 9.71 -2.27 7.60
N PRO A 111 8.86 -2.20 8.62
CA PRO A 111 7.54 -2.78 8.56
C PRO A 111 6.72 -2.08 7.47
N LEU A 112 6.06 -2.89 6.63
CA LEU A 112 5.31 -2.38 5.49
C LEU A 112 3.88 -2.04 5.90
N ALA A 113 3.47 -0.81 5.59
CA ALA A 113 2.10 -0.35 5.76
C ALA A 113 1.65 0.36 4.49
N LEU A 114 0.49 -0.04 3.97
CA LEU A 114 -0.22 0.66 2.91
C LEU A 114 -1.35 1.45 3.54
N THR A 115 -1.41 2.75 3.28
CA THR A 115 -2.54 3.59 3.67
C THR A 115 -3.26 4.08 2.43
N VAL A 116 -4.57 3.88 2.39
CA VAL A 116 -5.46 4.28 1.29
C VAL A 116 -6.43 5.32 1.80
N PHE A 117 -6.51 6.44 1.12
CA PHE A 117 -7.46 7.52 1.37
C PHE A 117 -8.47 7.59 0.25
N GLY A 118 -9.70 7.83 0.59
CA GLY A 118 -10.74 7.94 -0.41
C GLY A 118 -12.05 8.47 0.14
N TYR A 119 -13.04 8.42 -0.71
CA TYR A 119 -14.41 8.77 -0.40
C TYR A 119 -15.34 7.69 -0.93
N VAL A 120 -16.31 7.30 -0.12
CA VAL A 120 -17.34 6.34 -0.49
C VAL A 120 -18.62 7.09 -0.75
N ASP A 121 -19.20 6.91 -1.94
CA ASP A 121 -20.55 7.35 -2.27
C ASP A 121 -21.39 6.18 -2.75
N PHE A 122 -22.59 6.09 -2.24
CA PHE A 122 -23.59 5.16 -2.71
C PHE A 122 -25.00 5.68 -2.42
N GLU A 123 -25.95 5.28 -3.27
CA GLU A 123 -27.36 5.54 -3.03
C GLU A 123 -27.91 4.46 -2.09
N ASP A 124 -28.16 4.85 -0.84
CA ASP A 124 -28.86 3.98 0.11
C ASP A 124 -30.37 4.09 -0.10
N THR A 125 -31.00 2.96 -0.35
CA THR A 125 -32.46 2.86 -0.36
C THR A 125 -32.91 2.00 0.80
N SER A 126 -34.05 2.32 1.40
CA SER A 126 -34.60 1.61 2.55
C SER A 126 -34.82 0.10 2.36
N LEU A 127 -34.63 -0.41 1.14
CA LEU A 127 -34.87 -1.81 0.79
C LEU A 127 -33.60 -2.59 0.45
N THR A 128 -32.46 -1.92 0.21
CA THR A 128 -31.19 -2.57 -0.12
C THR A 128 -30.04 -1.77 0.50
N PRO A 129 -29.42 -2.29 1.58
CA PRO A 129 -28.17 -1.74 2.09
C PRO A 129 -27.15 -1.70 0.95
N ALA A 130 -26.58 -0.54 0.70
CA ALA A 130 -25.53 -0.40 -0.27
C ALA A 130 -24.16 -0.56 0.41
N SER A 131 -23.17 -0.98 -0.35
CA SER A 131 -21.80 -1.08 0.11
C SER A 131 -20.87 -0.79 -1.06
N ALA A 132 -19.70 -0.24 -0.77
CA ALA A 132 -18.67 -0.01 -1.75
C ALA A 132 -17.38 -0.70 -1.32
N SER A 133 -16.68 -1.32 -2.26
CA SER A 133 -15.53 -2.15 -1.96
C SER A 133 -14.37 -1.83 -2.88
N TYR A 134 -13.17 -2.03 -2.35
CA TYR A 134 -11.96 -2.09 -3.16
C TYR A 134 -11.06 -3.23 -2.70
N ALA A 135 -10.15 -3.65 -3.57
CA ALA A 135 -9.17 -4.66 -3.27
C ALA A 135 -7.83 -4.32 -3.91
N GLY A 136 -6.80 -5.07 -3.55
CA GLY A 136 -5.48 -4.90 -4.13
C GLY A 136 -4.56 -6.06 -3.80
N THR A 137 -3.34 -5.94 -4.29
CA THR A 137 -2.23 -6.84 -3.97
C THR A 137 -1.01 -6.04 -3.59
N LEU A 138 -0.20 -6.59 -2.68
CA LEU A 138 1.13 -6.10 -2.39
C LEU A 138 2.10 -7.26 -2.56
N ASN A 139 3.17 -7.03 -3.32
CA ASN A 139 4.22 -8.00 -3.57
C ASN A 139 5.53 -7.44 -3.04
N ILE A 140 6.34 -8.33 -2.47
CA ILE A 140 7.69 -8.02 -2.04
C ILE A 140 8.68 -9.03 -2.62
N SER A 141 9.85 -8.54 -3.01
CA SER A 141 10.98 -9.38 -3.37
C SER A 141 12.23 -8.94 -2.60
N ALA A 142 13.03 -9.92 -2.18
CA ALA A 142 14.27 -9.65 -1.47
C ALA A 142 15.24 -8.87 -2.38
N VAL A 143 15.78 -7.77 -1.88
CA VAL A 143 16.86 -7.06 -2.55
C VAL A 143 18.17 -7.79 -2.27
N PRO A 144 18.89 -8.29 -3.31
CA PRO A 144 20.18 -8.95 -3.10
C PRO A 144 21.16 -7.99 -2.41
N GLU A 145 21.70 -8.40 -1.27
CA GLU A 145 22.67 -7.58 -0.53
C GLU A 145 23.92 -7.35 -1.38
N PRO A 146 24.39 -6.10 -1.53
CA PRO A 146 25.64 -5.80 -2.25
C PRO A 146 26.85 -6.55 -1.68
N GLY A 147 26.80 -6.88 -0.38
CA GLY A 147 27.84 -7.66 0.31
C GLY A 147 28.00 -9.09 -0.24
N GLY A 148 26.91 -9.73 -0.71
CA GLY A 148 26.98 -11.07 -1.29
C GLY A 148 27.83 -11.11 -2.55
N TYR A 149 27.67 -10.15 -3.43
CA TYR A 149 28.49 -10.01 -4.65
C TYR A 149 29.95 -9.66 -4.33
N ALA A 150 30.19 -8.79 -3.35
CA ALA A 150 31.53 -8.44 -2.90
C ALA A 150 32.27 -9.65 -2.32
N LEU A 151 31.61 -10.47 -1.51
CA LEU A 151 32.17 -11.72 -0.97
C LEU A 151 32.43 -12.75 -2.08
N LEU A 152 31.56 -12.90 -3.05
CA LEU A 152 31.77 -13.78 -4.19
C LEU A 152 32.98 -13.35 -5.00
N LEU A 153 33.11 -12.05 -5.33
CA LEU A 153 34.26 -11.51 -6.06
C LEU A 153 35.56 -11.63 -5.24
N ALA A 154 35.51 -11.36 -3.94
CA ALA A 154 36.68 -11.56 -3.06
C ALA A 154 37.09 -13.03 -2.99
N GLY A 155 36.15 -13.96 -2.89
CA GLY A 155 36.44 -15.41 -2.91
C GLY A 155 37.06 -15.87 -4.23
N LEU A 156 36.51 -15.43 -5.36
CA LEU A 156 37.09 -15.69 -6.68
C LEU A 156 38.50 -15.09 -6.83
N GLY A 157 38.73 -13.90 -6.31
CA GLY A 157 40.04 -13.25 -6.29
C GLY A 157 41.10 -14.07 -5.51
N VAL A 158 40.73 -14.57 -4.34
CA VAL A 158 41.61 -15.42 -3.54
C VAL A 158 41.95 -16.75 -4.26
N VAL A 159 40.95 -17.39 -4.84
CA VAL A 159 41.16 -18.65 -5.60
C VAL A 159 42.06 -18.41 -6.81
N ALA A 160 41.84 -17.33 -7.56
CA ALA A 160 42.70 -16.97 -8.70
C ALA A 160 44.15 -16.69 -8.28
N ALA A 161 44.36 -15.93 -7.19
CA ALA A 161 45.69 -15.64 -6.67
C ALA A 161 46.43 -16.90 -6.19
N ALA A 162 45.74 -17.82 -5.52
CA ALA A 162 46.30 -19.09 -5.08
C ALA A 162 46.67 -19.99 -6.28
N GLY A 163 45.85 -20.01 -7.33
CA GLY A 163 46.12 -20.74 -8.56
C GLY A 163 47.37 -20.24 -9.32
N LEU A 164 47.51 -18.94 -9.40
CA LEU A 164 48.69 -18.29 -10.03
C LEU A 164 49.98 -18.58 -9.24
N LYS A 165 49.92 -18.56 -7.89
CA LYS A 165 51.08 -18.87 -7.03
C LYS A 165 51.54 -20.31 -7.23
N ARG A 166 50.63 -21.28 -7.32
CA ARG A 166 50.98 -22.69 -7.59
C ARG A 166 51.66 -22.90 -8.93
N ARG A 167 51.20 -22.23 -9.99
CA ARG A 167 51.84 -22.32 -11.34
C ARG A 167 53.25 -21.80 -11.34
N ARG A 168 53.58 -20.76 -10.54
CA ARG A 168 54.94 -20.19 -10.46
C ARG A 168 55.90 -21.04 -9.67
N GLN A 169 55.46 -21.94 -8.81
CA GLN A 169 56.30 -22.84 -8.01
C GLN A 169 56.57 -24.19 -8.68
N GLY A 170 55.83 -24.51 -9.75
CA GLY A 170 55.99 -25.77 -10.49
C GLY A 170 56.72 -25.63 -11.87
N ALA A 171 57.21 -24.41 -12.16
CA ALA A 171 58.09 -24.13 -13.31
C ALA A 171 59.52 -23.77 -12.81
#